data_529f28c1667dec8dabc132305a844261
#
_entry.id   529f28c1667dec8dabc132305a844261
#
_cell.length_a   1.000
_cell.length_b   1.000
_cell.length_c   1.000
_cell.angle_alpha   90.00
_cell.angle_beta   90.00
_cell.angle_gamma   90.00
#
_symmetry.space_group_name_H-M   'P 1'
#
loop_
_entity.id
_entity.type
_entity.pdbx_description
1 polymer ?
#
loop_
_entity_poly.entity_id
_entity_poly.type
_entity_poly.pdbx_seq_one_letter_code
_entity_poly.pdbx_strand_id
1 'polypeptide(L)'
;PSDASMDNHEFKEEQTKPKNRLKEAKLLSLMEHAGRQIDDEDLAAALKGKGLGTPATRADTIEKLISRNFIQRARGGSLRATPHGIKLIDILRNIPIEWITSAELTGEMESKLSAVQNGESSRADYMSDIAKLVQELVDGIRDHDRATLYDKLDSIGQCPLCQGNMKETVLS
;
A
#
# COMPACT_ATOMS: atom_id res chain seq x y z
N PRO A 1 40.40 -27.85 27.48
CA PRO A 1 39.58 -27.53 26.32
C PRO A 1 39.19 -28.85 25.69
N SER A 2 37.92 -29.21 25.81
CA SER A 2 37.37 -30.45 25.23
C SER A 2 37.08 -30.16 23.76
N ASP A 3 37.76 -30.88 22.86
CA ASP A 3 37.45 -30.95 21.47
C ASP A 3 36.04 -31.51 21.28
N ALA A 4 35.13 -30.65 20.86
CA ALA A 4 33.80 -31.10 20.45
C ALA A 4 33.92 -31.57 18.97
N SER A 5 33.92 -32.88 18.74
CA SER A 5 33.83 -33.47 17.40
C SER A 5 32.38 -33.40 16.92
N MET A 6 32.13 -32.71 15.82
CA MET A 6 30.83 -32.74 15.12
C MET A 6 30.81 -33.96 14.19
N ASP A 7 30.27 -35.08 14.66
CA ASP A 7 30.29 -36.34 13.92
C ASP A 7 29.06 -36.63 13.06
N ASN A 8 28.01 -35.77 13.08
CA ASN A 8 26.83 -35.97 12.23
C ASN A 8 26.21 -34.62 11.83
N HIS A 9 26.49 -34.15 10.63
CA HIS A 9 25.70 -33.09 10.02
C HIS A 9 25.01 -33.64 8.76
N GLU A 10 23.72 -33.48 8.76
CA GLU A 10 22.84 -33.83 7.66
C GLU A 10 22.51 -32.56 6.88
N PHE A 11 22.97 -32.44 5.64
CA PHE A 11 22.58 -31.34 4.76
C PHE A 11 21.18 -31.61 4.22
N LYS A 12 20.20 -30.78 4.59
CA LYS A 12 18.87 -30.78 3.98
C LYS A 12 18.79 -29.62 2.98
N GLU A 13 18.66 -29.96 1.70
CA GLU A 13 18.24 -29.00 0.71
C GLU A 13 16.73 -28.74 0.86
N GLU A 14 16.36 -27.54 1.30
CA GLU A 14 14.96 -27.12 1.39
C GLU A 14 14.75 -25.90 0.48
N GLN A 15 13.68 -25.93 -0.32
CA GLN A 15 13.26 -24.79 -1.10
C GLN A 15 12.30 -23.94 -0.28
N THR A 16 12.54 -22.62 -0.22
CA THR A 16 11.59 -21.66 0.37
C THR A 16 10.31 -21.63 -0.45
N LYS A 17 9.18 -21.71 0.23
CA LYS A 17 7.86 -21.57 -0.40
C LYS A 17 7.42 -20.12 -0.41
N PRO A 18 6.75 -19.63 -1.46
CA PRO A 18 6.20 -18.29 -1.46
C PRO A 18 5.18 -18.13 -0.33
N LYS A 19 5.09 -16.90 0.20
CA LYS A 19 4.12 -16.59 1.26
C LYS A 19 2.69 -16.86 0.77
N ASN A 20 1.86 -17.41 1.65
CA ASN A 20 0.45 -17.62 1.36
C ASN A 20 -0.26 -16.29 1.07
N ARG A 21 -1.22 -16.31 0.15
CA ARG A 21 -2.07 -15.14 -0.12
C ARG A 21 -2.83 -14.71 1.13
N LEU A 22 -3.04 -13.41 1.27
CA LEU A 22 -3.76 -12.85 2.40
C LEU A 22 -5.21 -13.30 2.39
N LYS A 23 -5.73 -13.61 3.56
CA LYS A 23 -7.16 -13.73 3.86
C LYS A 23 -7.62 -12.45 4.58
N GLU A 24 -8.92 -12.19 4.61
CA GLU A 24 -9.48 -10.99 5.25
C GLU A 24 -9.03 -10.81 6.70
N ALA A 25 -9.08 -11.87 7.50
CA ALA A 25 -8.61 -11.83 8.89
C ALA A 25 -7.13 -11.41 9.01
N LYS A 26 -6.27 -11.89 8.07
CA LYS A 26 -4.87 -11.48 8.04
C LYS A 26 -4.69 -10.04 7.60
N LEU A 27 -5.48 -9.58 6.62
CA LEU A 27 -5.46 -8.18 6.18
C LEU A 27 -5.93 -7.24 7.30
N LEU A 28 -7.01 -7.57 8.00
CA LEU A 28 -7.47 -6.83 9.18
C LEU A 28 -6.38 -6.73 10.25
N SER A 29 -5.71 -7.84 10.54
CA SER A 29 -4.57 -7.85 11.48
C SER A 29 -3.39 -7.00 11.01
N LEU A 30 -3.09 -6.96 9.70
CA LEU A 30 -2.05 -6.10 9.15
C LEU A 30 -2.44 -4.62 9.22
N MET A 31 -3.69 -4.27 8.98
CA MET A 31 -4.20 -2.90 9.16
C MET A 31 -4.10 -2.46 10.62
N GLU A 32 -4.44 -3.34 11.56
CA GLU A 32 -4.34 -3.07 13.00
C GLU A 32 -2.90 -2.83 13.47
N HIS A 33 -1.96 -3.57 12.89
CA HIS A 33 -0.56 -3.52 13.26
C HIS A 33 0.31 -2.83 12.19
N ALA A 34 -0.26 -1.87 11.44
CA ALA A 34 0.44 -1.22 10.33
C ALA A 34 1.74 -0.54 10.75
N GLY A 35 1.80 0.02 11.96
CA GLY A 35 3.02 0.63 12.51
C GLY A 35 4.23 -0.31 12.59
N ARG A 36 4.02 -1.65 12.59
CA ARG A 36 5.14 -2.61 12.56
C ARG A 36 5.85 -2.72 11.21
N GLN A 37 5.31 -2.08 10.18
CA GLN A 37 5.85 -2.09 8.82
C GLN A 37 6.55 -0.77 8.48
N ILE A 38 6.62 0.16 9.44
CA ILE A 38 7.22 1.48 9.31
C ILE A 38 8.60 1.42 9.96
N ASP A 39 9.63 1.84 9.24
CA ASP A 39 11.01 1.85 9.72
C ASP A 39 11.29 3.01 10.69
N ASP A 40 10.55 4.11 10.57
CA ASP A 40 10.62 5.26 11.49
C ASP A 40 9.94 4.94 12.83
N GLU A 41 10.70 4.97 13.91
CA GLU A 41 10.24 4.58 15.25
C GLU A 41 9.16 5.54 15.79
N ASP A 42 9.24 6.83 15.51
CA ASP A 42 8.28 7.83 16.00
C ASP A 42 6.94 7.68 15.27
N LEU A 43 6.97 7.50 13.96
CA LEU A 43 5.76 7.24 13.16
C LEU A 43 5.15 5.87 13.47
N ALA A 44 5.98 4.86 13.68
CA ALA A 44 5.54 3.54 14.13
C ALA A 44 4.86 3.62 15.51
N ALA A 45 5.41 4.41 16.43
CA ALA A 45 4.84 4.67 17.76
C ALA A 45 3.49 5.41 17.67
N ALA A 46 3.35 6.39 16.78
CA ALA A 46 2.09 7.12 16.55
C ALA A 46 0.96 6.21 16.08
N LEU A 47 1.27 5.19 15.28
CA LEU A 47 0.31 4.16 14.82
C LEU A 47 0.11 3.02 15.81
N LYS A 48 0.92 2.94 16.87
CA LYS A 48 0.81 1.87 17.87
C LYS A 48 -0.55 1.92 18.58
N GLY A 49 -1.32 0.86 18.43
CA GLY A 49 -2.67 0.76 18.99
C GLY A 49 -3.78 1.44 18.18
N LYS A 50 -3.44 2.21 17.14
CA LYS A 50 -4.40 2.86 16.23
C LYS A 50 -4.51 2.10 14.90
N GLY A 51 -3.38 1.85 14.24
CA GLY A 51 -3.32 1.19 12.93
C GLY A 51 -3.91 2.02 11.79
N LEU A 52 -4.15 1.38 10.65
CA LEU A 52 -4.85 1.97 9.51
C LEU A 52 -6.36 1.78 9.68
N GLY A 53 -7.08 2.89 9.76
CA GLY A 53 -8.51 2.91 10.06
C GLY A 53 -8.86 2.47 11.48
N THR A 54 -10.08 2.72 11.89
CA THR A 54 -10.59 2.28 13.20
C THR A 54 -11.08 0.83 13.14
N PRO A 55 -11.19 0.12 14.28
CA PRO A 55 -11.78 -1.22 14.30
C PRO A 55 -13.15 -1.30 13.60
N ALA A 56 -13.99 -0.27 13.76
CA ALA A 56 -15.32 -0.21 13.16
C ALA A 56 -15.28 -0.01 11.62
N THR A 57 -14.24 0.62 11.08
CA THR A 57 -14.20 1.00 9.66
C THR A 57 -13.35 0.06 8.80
N ARG A 58 -12.47 -0.76 9.39
CA ARG A 58 -11.55 -1.63 8.64
C ARG A 58 -12.29 -2.63 7.76
N ALA A 59 -13.27 -3.34 8.33
CA ALA A 59 -14.05 -4.32 7.59
C ALA A 59 -14.83 -3.66 6.44
N ASP A 60 -15.48 -2.53 6.69
CA ASP A 60 -16.20 -1.74 5.70
C ASP A 60 -15.27 -1.24 4.57
N THR A 61 -14.03 -0.87 4.89
CA THR A 61 -13.03 -0.49 3.90
C THR A 61 -12.70 -1.66 2.96
N ILE A 62 -12.51 -2.88 3.50
CA ILE A 62 -12.26 -4.07 2.69
C ILE A 62 -13.47 -4.37 1.78
N GLU A 63 -14.69 -4.30 2.30
CA GLU A 63 -15.91 -4.49 1.52
C GLU A 63 -16.05 -3.44 0.41
N LYS A 64 -15.70 -2.19 0.68
CA LYS A 64 -15.68 -1.12 -0.34
C LYS A 64 -14.66 -1.40 -1.44
N LEU A 65 -13.48 -1.91 -1.11
CA LEU A 65 -12.49 -2.30 -2.11
C LEU A 65 -12.98 -3.45 -2.98
N ILE A 66 -13.70 -4.41 -2.40
CA ILE A 66 -14.30 -5.54 -3.13
C ILE A 66 -15.46 -5.05 -4.01
N SER A 67 -16.38 -4.26 -3.48
CA SER A 67 -17.54 -3.76 -4.22
C SER A 67 -17.15 -2.85 -5.39
N ARG A 68 -16.02 -2.13 -5.26
CA ARG A 68 -15.43 -1.31 -6.33
C ARG A 68 -14.52 -2.08 -7.27
N ASN A 69 -14.44 -3.41 -7.11
CA ASN A 69 -13.64 -4.29 -7.95
C ASN A 69 -12.12 -3.98 -7.96
N PHE A 70 -11.58 -3.45 -6.86
CA PHE A 70 -10.14 -3.29 -6.70
C PHE A 70 -9.48 -4.59 -6.21
N ILE A 71 -10.18 -5.34 -5.37
CA ILE A 71 -9.79 -6.67 -4.91
C ILE A 71 -10.97 -7.62 -5.06
N GLN A 72 -10.69 -8.91 -5.11
CA GLN A 72 -11.71 -9.97 -5.19
C GLN A 72 -11.39 -11.12 -4.26
N ARG A 73 -12.45 -11.81 -3.80
CA ARG A 73 -12.33 -13.07 -3.07
C ARG A 73 -12.05 -14.20 -4.04
N ALA A 74 -10.96 -14.93 -3.83
CA ALA A 74 -10.60 -16.11 -4.61
C ALA A 74 -11.00 -17.39 -3.85
N ARG A 75 -10.88 -18.55 -4.53
CA ARG A 75 -11.12 -19.86 -3.91
C ARG A 75 -10.35 -20.01 -2.61
N GLY A 76 -11.00 -20.54 -1.56
CA GLY A 76 -10.40 -20.70 -0.23
C GLY A 76 -10.38 -19.43 0.63
N GLY A 77 -11.10 -18.36 0.23
CA GLY A 77 -11.25 -17.11 0.99
C GLY A 77 -10.01 -16.22 0.99
N SER A 78 -9.09 -16.44 0.05
CA SER A 78 -7.94 -15.55 -0.14
C SER A 78 -8.33 -14.32 -0.95
N LEU A 79 -7.69 -13.18 -0.66
CA LEU A 79 -7.87 -11.96 -1.42
C LEU A 79 -6.88 -11.89 -2.58
N ARG A 80 -7.34 -11.36 -3.70
CA ARG A 80 -6.52 -11.06 -4.88
C ARG A 80 -6.80 -9.63 -5.35
N ALA A 81 -5.74 -8.91 -5.70
CA ALA A 81 -5.89 -7.67 -6.46
C ALA A 81 -6.45 -8.01 -7.85
N THR A 82 -7.36 -7.19 -8.33
CA THR A 82 -7.84 -7.25 -9.72
C THR A 82 -6.92 -6.46 -10.63
N PRO A 83 -6.96 -6.64 -11.96
CA PRO A 83 -6.24 -5.77 -12.89
C PRO A 83 -6.57 -4.29 -12.68
N HIS A 84 -7.83 -3.98 -12.36
CA HIS A 84 -8.28 -2.62 -12.05
C HIS A 84 -7.60 -2.06 -10.78
N GLY A 85 -7.49 -2.88 -9.72
CA GLY A 85 -6.81 -2.49 -8.49
C GLY A 85 -5.31 -2.30 -8.68
N ILE A 86 -4.67 -3.19 -9.44
CA ILE A 86 -3.23 -3.06 -9.77
C ILE A 86 -3.00 -1.77 -10.55
N LYS A 87 -3.79 -1.53 -11.60
CA LYS A 87 -3.70 -0.31 -12.41
C LYS A 87 -3.84 0.96 -11.58
N LEU A 88 -4.76 0.99 -10.61
CA LEU A 88 -4.92 2.14 -9.72
C LEU A 88 -3.65 2.42 -8.92
N ILE A 89 -3.07 1.38 -8.32
CA ILE A 89 -1.83 1.53 -7.52
C ILE A 89 -0.66 1.96 -8.41
N ASP A 90 -0.55 1.41 -9.61
CA ASP A 90 0.51 1.79 -10.55
C ASP A 90 0.37 3.26 -11.00
N ILE A 91 -0.87 3.74 -11.22
CA ILE A 91 -1.14 5.16 -11.48
C ILE A 91 -0.70 6.01 -10.30
N LEU A 92 -1.11 5.66 -9.09
CA LEU A 92 -0.77 6.43 -7.89
C LEU A 92 0.74 6.49 -7.63
N ARG A 93 1.47 5.42 -7.92
CA ARG A 93 2.93 5.37 -7.78
C ARG A 93 3.69 6.15 -8.86
N ASN A 94 3.06 6.37 -10.01
CA ASN A 94 3.64 7.18 -11.08
C ASN A 94 3.40 8.69 -10.89
N ILE A 95 2.48 9.08 -10.02
CA ILE A 95 2.33 10.48 -9.61
C ILE A 95 3.51 10.81 -8.69
N PRO A 96 4.19 11.98 -8.85
CA PRO A 96 5.35 12.35 -8.03
C PRO A 96 4.93 12.76 -6.60
N ILE A 97 4.17 11.90 -5.92
CA ILE A 97 3.62 12.08 -4.57
C ILE A 97 3.73 10.74 -3.86
N GLU A 98 4.95 10.43 -3.42
CA GLU A 98 5.28 9.10 -2.85
C GLU A 98 4.44 8.75 -1.61
N TRP A 99 4.10 9.75 -0.80
CA TRP A 99 3.40 9.55 0.46
C TRP A 99 1.93 9.07 0.32
N ILE A 100 1.28 9.26 -0.86
CA ILE A 100 -0.16 8.90 -1.02
C ILE A 100 -0.43 7.39 -0.88
N THR A 101 0.57 6.58 -1.11
CA THR A 101 0.47 5.11 -1.00
C THR A 101 1.20 4.55 0.23
N SER A 102 1.72 5.42 1.11
CA SER A 102 2.50 5.01 2.27
C SER A 102 1.66 4.98 3.56
N ALA A 103 2.03 4.12 4.49
CA ALA A 103 1.46 4.09 5.83
C ALA A 103 2.07 5.21 6.72
N GLU A 104 3.25 5.70 6.36
CA GLU A 104 4.00 6.73 7.07
C GLU A 104 3.20 8.02 7.15
N LEU A 105 2.53 8.44 6.06
CA LEU A 105 1.64 9.61 6.08
C LEU A 105 0.56 9.49 7.16
N THR A 106 -0.05 8.31 7.29
CA THR A 106 -1.06 8.11 8.34
C THR A 106 -0.44 8.23 9.72
N GLY A 107 0.77 7.70 9.91
CA GLY A 107 1.55 7.85 11.15
C GLY A 107 1.84 9.31 11.48
N GLU A 108 2.29 10.08 10.50
CA GLU A 108 2.56 11.51 10.64
C GLU A 108 1.30 12.30 11.02
N MET A 109 0.19 12.07 10.31
CA MET A 109 -1.10 12.71 10.62
C MET A 109 -1.58 12.39 12.03
N GLU A 110 -1.47 11.13 12.47
CA GLU A 110 -1.86 10.70 13.81
C GLU A 110 -0.95 11.30 14.89
N SER A 111 0.36 11.43 14.62
CA SER A 111 1.33 12.10 15.49
C SER A 111 0.98 13.57 15.68
N LYS A 112 0.78 14.30 14.57
CA LYS A 112 0.37 15.72 14.60
C LYS A 112 -0.96 15.93 15.31
N LEU A 113 -1.94 15.04 15.09
CA LEU A 113 -3.23 15.11 15.77
C LEU A 113 -3.09 14.87 17.28
N SER A 114 -2.22 13.97 17.68
CA SER A 114 -1.89 13.74 19.09
C SER A 114 -1.24 14.96 19.74
N ALA A 115 -0.33 15.65 19.04
CA ALA A 115 0.28 16.90 19.49
C ALA A 115 -0.76 18.01 19.71
N VAL A 116 -1.79 18.10 18.84
CA VAL A 116 -2.91 19.02 19.06
C VAL A 116 -3.74 18.64 20.29
N GLN A 117 -3.99 17.35 20.50
CA GLN A 117 -4.71 16.86 21.68
C GLN A 117 -3.97 17.15 22.98
N ASN A 118 -2.62 17.07 22.97
CA ASN A 118 -1.78 17.36 24.13
C ASN A 118 -1.54 18.86 24.35
N GLY A 119 -2.00 19.74 23.46
CA GLY A 119 -1.78 21.19 23.54
C GLY A 119 -0.40 21.64 23.09
N GLU A 120 0.37 20.77 22.46
CA GLU A 120 1.72 21.04 21.92
C GLU A 120 1.68 21.74 20.56
N SER A 121 0.55 21.65 19.86
CA SER A 121 0.29 22.29 18.56
C SER A 121 -1.13 22.82 18.50
N SER A 122 -1.39 23.77 17.58
CA SER A 122 -2.74 24.31 17.40
C SER A 122 -3.51 23.57 16.31
N ARG A 123 -4.86 23.57 16.44
CA ARG A 123 -5.74 23.08 15.37
C ARG A 123 -5.53 23.86 14.07
N ALA A 124 -5.23 25.16 14.16
CA ALA A 124 -5.04 26.00 12.98
C ALA A 124 -3.80 25.58 12.19
N ASP A 125 -2.70 25.29 12.87
CA ASP A 125 -1.47 24.80 12.25
C ASP A 125 -1.69 23.44 11.60
N TYR A 126 -2.34 22.51 12.29
CA TYR A 126 -2.69 21.20 11.74
C TYR A 126 -3.54 21.32 10.47
N MET A 127 -4.57 22.16 10.47
CA MET A 127 -5.43 22.36 9.29
C MET A 127 -4.70 23.07 8.15
N SER A 128 -3.75 23.95 8.45
CA SER A 128 -2.88 24.58 7.44
C SER A 128 -2.00 23.54 6.75
N ASP A 129 -1.43 22.62 7.51
CA ASP A 129 -0.61 21.52 6.97
C ASP A 129 -1.45 20.59 6.08
N ILE A 130 -2.66 20.23 6.51
CA ILE A 130 -3.57 19.44 5.69
C ILE A 130 -3.92 20.18 4.38
N ALA A 131 -4.18 21.48 4.44
CA ALA A 131 -4.50 22.27 3.24
C ALA A 131 -3.33 22.29 2.26
N LYS A 132 -2.09 22.43 2.72
CA LYS A 132 -0.88 22.35 1.87
C LYS A 132 -0.75 20.98 1.23
N LEU A 133 -0.90 19.90 2.01
CA LEU A 133 -0.84 18.52 1.53
C LEU A 133 -1.89 18.26 0.43
N VAL A 134 -3.11 18.73 0.63
CA VAL A 134 -4.17 18.62 -0.38
C VAL A 134 -3.83 19.43 -1.63
N GLN A 135 -3.25 20.63 -1.48
CA GLN A 135 -2.84 21.45 -2.61
C GLN A 135 -1.73 20.76 -3.43
N GLU A 136 -0.71 20.22 -2.77
CA GLU A 136 0.37 19.46 -3.42
C GLU A 136 -0.19 18.25 -4.18
N LEU A 137 -1.15 17.54 -3.60
CA LEU A 137 -1.83 16.41 -4.25
C LEU A 137 -2.57 16.85 -5.52
N VAL A 138 -3.34 17.93 -5.42
CA VAL A 138 -4.13 18.45 -6.55
C VAL A 138 -3.21 18.93 -7.68
N ASP A 139 -2.15 19.65 -7.34
CA ASP A 139 -1.19 20.17 -8.33
C ASP A 139 -0.41 19.02 -8.97
N GLY A 140 0.08 18.06 -8.20
CA GLY A 140 0.76 16.88 -8.74
C GLY A 140 -0.11 16.03 -9.68
N ILE A 141 -1.40 15.90 -9.38
CA ILE A 141 -2.35 15.20 -10.28
C ILE A 141 -2.64 16.03 -11.54
N ARG A 142 -2.77 17.35 -11.40
CA ARG A 142 -3.07 18.27 -12.52
C ARG A 142 -1.93 18.35 -13.51
N ASP A 143 -0.70 18.45 -13.00
CA ASP A 143 0.50 18.63 -13.81
C ASP A 143 0.98 17.32 -14.45
N HIS A 144 0.41 16.20 -14.03
CA HIS A 144 0.77 14.89 -14.58
C HIS A 144 0.01 14.65 -15.91
N ASP A 145 0.79 14.38 -16.96
CA ASP A 145 0.19 14.08 -18.27
C ASP A 145 -0.63 12.79 -18.23
N ARG A 146 -1.94 12.94 -18.45
CA ARG A 146 -2.89 11.81 -18.45
C ARG A 146 -2.53 10.75 -19.51
N ALA A 147 -1.94 11.14 -20.64
CA ALA A 147 -1.54 10.22 -21.68
C ALA A 147 -0.43 9.28 -21.21
N THR A 148 0.55 9.80 -20.47
CA THR A 148 1.65 8.96 -19.93
C THR A 148 1.19 8.01 -18.85
N LEU A 149 0.16 8.37 -18.07
CA LEU A 149 -0.42 7.49 -17.05
C LEU A 149 -1.12 6.26 -17.64
N TYR A 150 -1.81 6.44 -18.78
CA TYR A 150 -2.61 5.39 -19.38
C TYR A 150 -1.83 4.60 -20.44
N ASP A 151 -0.94 5.25 -21.22
CA ASP A 151 -0.22 4.58 -22.31
C ASP A 151 0.82 3.57 -21.82
N LYS A 152 1.50 3.84 -20.68
CA LYS A 152 2.43 2.87 -20.09
C LYS A 152 1.74 1.65 -19.48
N LEU A 153 0.52 1.81 -19.00
CA LEU A 153 -0.23 0.76 -18.28
C LEU A 153 -1.04 -0.14 -19.19
N ASP A 154 -1.44 0.34 -20.36
CA ASP A 154 -2.24 -0.41 -21.33
C ASP A 154 -1.40 -1.08 -22.42
N SER A 155 -0.07 -0.87 -22.41
CA SER A 155 0.82 -1.46 -23.41
C SER A 155 1.27 -2.86 -22.99
N ILE A 156 0.93 -3.86 -23.80
CA ILE A 156 1.46 -5.23 -23.68
C ILE A 156 2.81 -5.39 -24.38
N GLY A 157 3.39 -4.30 -24.87
CA GLY A 157 4.66 -4.25 -25.56
C GLY A 157 4.61 -3.44 -26.85
N GLN A 158 5.73 -3.38 -27.55
CA GLN A 158 5.83 -2.70 -28.84
C GLN A 158 5.50 -3.65 -29.98
N CYS A 159 4.76 -3.16 -30.96
CA CYS A 159 4.48 -3.90 -32.18
C CYS A 159 5.78 -4.15 -32.97
N PRO A 160 6.10 -5.40 -33.34
CA PRO A 160 7.34 -5.72 -34.07
C PRO A 160 7.37 -5.13 -35.49
N LEU A 161 6.21 -4.73 -36.03
CA LEU A 161 6.12 -4.16 -37.38
C LEU A 161 6.20 -2.63 -37.42
N CYS A 162 5.54 -1.93 -36.48
CA CYS A 162 5.45 -0.46 -36.51
C CYS A 162 6.00 0.20 -35.26
N GLN A 163 6.47 -0.57 -34.27
CA GLN A 163 6.98 -0.13 -32.97
C GLN A 163 5.97 0.69 -32.10
N GLY A 164 4.70 0.79 -32.54
CA GLY A 164 3.64 1.39 -31.75
C GLY A 164 3.26 0.52 -30.53
N ASN A 165 2.77 1.17 -29.48
CA ASN A 165 2.31 0.45 -28.28
C ASN A 165 1.08 -0.40 -28.60
N MET A 166 1.17 -1.70 -28.29
CA MET A 166 0.02 -2.62 -28.41
C MET A 166 -0.82 -2.58 -27.15
N LYS A 167 -2.16 -2.61 -27.33
CA LYS A 167 -3.12 -2.64 -26.23
C LYS A 167 -3.94 -3.92 -26.31
N GLU A 168 -4.22 -4.54 -25.15
CA GLU A 168 -5.14 -5.65 -25.07
C GLU A 168 -6.58 -5.12 -25.15
N THR A 169 -7.35 -5.61 -26.10
CA THR A 169 -8.79 -5.29 -26.22
C THR A 169 -9.57 -6.58 -26.05
N VAL A 170 -10.36 -6.68 -25.00
CA VAL A 170 -11.31 -7.78 -24.83
C VAL A 170 -12.53 -7.48 -25.70
N LEU A 171 -12.69 -8.23 -26.77
CA LEU A 171 -13.91 -8.19 -27.57
C LEU A 171 -15.03 -8.90 -26.81
N SER A 172 -16.08 -8.17 -26.48
CA SER A 172 -17.30 -8.66 -25.84
C SER A 172 -18.21 -9.37 -26.86
#